data_512da5c5bb0232c0d8ab05cf141a5b61
#
_entry.id   512da5c5bb0232c0d8ab05cf141a5b61
#
_cell.length_a   1.000
_cell.length_b   1.000
_cell.length_c   1.000
_cell.angle_alpha   90.00
_cell.angle_beta   90.00
_cell.angle_gamma   90.00
#
_symmetry.space_group_name_H-M   'P 1'
#
loop_
_entity.id
_entity.type
_entity.pdbx_description
1 polymer ?
#
loop_
_entity_poly.entity_id
_entity_poly.type
_entity_poly.pdbx_seq_one_letter_code
_entity_poly.pdbx_strand_id
1 'polypeptide(L)'
;SLAPKAVIDWLNGRVPGYTSIDGNEEVKATWCTGKVGMTGTSYNGTLALAAATTGVEGLEAIIPIAPNTSYYHYYRSNGLIRHPGGYMGEDIDVLYDFIHSGEPMQREYCDTNIRDKEMAENLDRITGDYNDFWFGRDYLNELGPLKAATLMAHAFNDWNVMPEHSVRIYEALKEKKGLPLQAFFHQGGHGGPPPMKLMNRWFTRYLFGIENGVEKDPRSWIVREGKKR
;
A
#
# COMPACT_ATOMS: atom_id res chain seq x y z
N SER A 1 8.39 -0.24 -0.92
CA SER A 1 8.68 1.09 -1.49
C SER A 1 9.78 1.80 -0.70
N LEU A 2 10.80 2.32 -1.39
CA LEU A 2 11.96 2.97 -0.75
C LEU A 2 11.62 4.39 -0.23
N ALA A 3 10.78 5.15 -0.92
CA ALA A 3 10.47 6.52 -0.54
C ALA A 3 9.77 6.63 0.84
N PRO A 4 8.66 5.93 1.11
CA PRO A 4 8.07 5.93 2.45
C PRO A 4 9.02 5.38 3.52
N LYS A 5 9.85 4.37 3.19
CA LYS A 5 10.88 3.87 4.10
C LYS A 5 11.88 4.97 4.48
N ALA A 6 12.37 5.74 3.52
CA ALA A 6 13.31 6.82 3.76
C ALA A 6 12.72 7.91 4.68
N VAL A 7 11.44 8.25 4.50
CA VAL A 7 10.74 9.18 5.41
C VAL A 7 10.66 8.62 6.84
N ILE A 8 10.35 7.33 7.00
CA ILE A 8 10.31 6.70 8.32
C ILE A 8 11.71 6.66 8.95
N ASP A 9 12.74 6.38 8.16
CA ASP A 9 14.13 6.41 8.62
C ASP A 9 14.53 7.82 9.07
N TRP A 10 14.13 8.87 8.35
CA TRP A 10 14.34 10.26 8.75
C TRP A 10 13.59 10.62 10.04
N LEU A 11 12.31 10.24 10.15
CA LEU A 11 11.52 10.45 11.37
C LEU A 11 12.15 9.80 12.61
N ASN A 12 12.97 8.78 12.40
CA ASN A 12 13.70 8.05 13.44
C ASN A 12 15.18 8.48 13.54
N GLY A 13 15.62 9.51 12.82
CA GLY A 13 16.97 10.03 12.86
C GLY A 13 18.05 9.12 12.25
N ARG A 14 17.66 8.13 11.44
CA ARG A 14 18.61 7.18 10.80
C ARG A 14 19.19 7.69 9.49
N VAL A 15 18.53 8.65 8.86
CA VAL A 15 19.03 9.32 7.65
C VAL A 15 18.83 10.83 7.79
N PRO A 16 19.68 11.67 7.15
CA PRO A 16 19.47 13.10 7.13
C PRO A 16 18.24 13.50 6.30
N GLY A 17 17.63 14.62 6.66
CA GLY A 17 16.61 15.31 5.85
C GLY A 17 16.98 16.79 5.76
N TYR A 18 16.55 17.43 4.68
CA TYR A 18 16.92 18.82 4.38
C TYR A 18 15.68 19.67 4.13
N THR A 19 15.81 20.99 4.32
CA THR A 19 14.71 21.95 4.12
C THR A 19 14.36 22.14 2.65
N SER A 20 15.27 21.82 1.72
CA SER A 20 15.04 21.90 0.27
C SER A 20 15.86 20.85 -0.48
N ILE A 21 15.51 20.59 -1.72
CA ILE A 21 16.19 19.61 -2.59
C ILE A 21 17.66 19.99 -2.81
N ASP A 22 17.92 21.29 -3.03
CA ASP A 22 19.25 21.82 -3.33
C ASP A 22 19.95 22.41 -2.09
N GLY A 23 19.32 22.28 -0.91
CA GLY A 23 19.82 22.89 0.32
C GLY A 23 20.68 21.96 1.13
N ASN A 24 21.55 22.55 1.98
CA ASN A 24 22.40 21.82 2.92
C ASN A 24 21.92 22.00 4.39
N GLU A 25 20.81 22.66 4.61
CA GLU A 25 20.25 22.88 5.95
C GLU A 25 19.53 21.61 6.42
N GLU A 26 20.16 20.89 7.34
CA GLU A 26 19.62 19.65 7.89
C GLU A 26 18.44 19.92 8.85
N VAL A 27 17.38 19.16 8.72
CA VAL A 27 16.23 19.16 9.62
C VAL A 27 16.09 17.81 10.30
N LYS A 28 15.95 17.85 11.63
CA LYS A 28 15.71 16.66 12.47
C LYS A 28 14.27 16.67 12.99
N ALA A 29 13.61 15.53 12.92
CA ALA A 29 12.26 15.36 13.42
C ALA A 29 12.21 15.19 14.95
N THR A 30 12.72 16.17 15.69
CA THR A 30 12.82 16.13 17.17
C THR A 30 11.47 16.04 17.88
N TRP A 31 10.40 16.35 17.17
CA TRP A 31 9.00 16.26 17.61
C TRP A 31 8.40 14.86 17.42
N CYS A 32 9.05 13.97 16.69
CA CYS A 32 8.57 12.61 16.44
C CYS A 32 8.99 11.66 17.56
N THR A 33 8.10 10.77 17.97
CA THR A 33 8.38 9.73 18.96
C THR A 33 9.15 8.55 18.40
N GLY A 34 9.39 8.53 17.08
CA GLY A 34 9.92 7.38 16.34
C GLY A 34 8.86 6.35 15.96
N LYS A 35 7.65 6.43 16.51
CA LYS A 35 6.55 5.52 16.15
C LYS A 35 5.70 6.13 15.05
N VAL A 36 5.61 5.42 13.94
CA VAL A 36 4.91 5.88 12.74
C VAL A 36 3.72 4.99 12.43
N GLY A 37 2.60 5.60 12.08
CA GLY A 37 1.44 4.92 11.53
C GLY A 37 1.21 5.38 10.10
N MET A 38 0.78 4.46 9.21
CA MET A 38 0.42 4.81 7.85
C MET A 38 -1.01 4.38 7.53
N THR A 39 -1.71 5.22 6.79
CA THR A 39 -3.03 4.89 6.23
C THR A 39 -3.19 5.58 4.88
N GLY A 40 -4.02 5.02 4.05
CA GLY A 40 -4.37 5.61 2.77
C GLY A 40 -5.29 4.71 1.98
N THR A 41 -5.92 5.27 0.97
CA THR A 41 -6.85 4.56 0.09
C THR A 41 -6.21 4.34 -1.27
N SER A 42 -6.50 3.19 -1.91
CA SER A 42 -6.04 2.88 -3.27
C SER A 42 -4.50 2.87 -3.34
N TYR A 43 -3.89 3.63 -4.24
CA TYR A 43 -2.43 3.76 -4.34
C TYR A 43 -1.75 4.13 -3.01
N ASN A 44 -2.36 5.04 -2.23
CA ASN A 44 -1.83 5.39 -0.90
C ASN A 44 -1.95 4.25 0.11
N GLY A 45 -2.96 3.38 -0.02
CA GLY A 45 -3.05 2.13 0.75
C GLY A 45 -1.97 1.12 0.35
N THR A 46 -1.68 1.04 -0.95
CA THR A 46 -0.55 0.26 -1.48
C THR A 46 0.78 0.75 -0.92
N LEU A 47 1.00 2.08 -0.82
CA LEU A 47 2.23 2.64 -0.24
C LEU A 47 2.41 2.27 1.23
N ALA A 48 1.33 2.25 2.02
CA ALA A 48 1.38 1.82 3.41
C ALA A 48 1.80 0.34 3.54
N LEU A 49 1.22 -0.54 2.71
CA LEU A 49 1.59 -1.94 2.65
C LEU A 49 3.05 -2.12 2.17
N ALA A 50 3.41 -1.45 1.08
CA ALA A 50 4.75 -1.51 0.50
C ALA A 50 5.85 -1.02 1.47
N ALA A 51 5.56 -0.02 2.29
CA ALA A 51 6.47 0.39 3.36
C ALA A 51 6.61 -0.71 4.42
N ALA A 52 5.49 -1.33 4.81
CA ALA A 52 5.49 -2.38 5.83
C ALA A 52 6.25 -3.64 5.39
N THR A 53 6.21 -4.01 4.10
CA THR A 53 6.97 -5.17 3.58
C THR A 53 8.48 -4.95 3.63
N THR A 54 8.96 -3.71 3.72
CA THR A 54 10.40 -3.45 3.93
C THR A 54 10.90 -3.82 5.33
N GLY A 55 9.99 -4.04 6.28
CA GLY A 55 10.33 -4.29 7.68
C GLY A 55 10.94 -3.09 8.40
N VAL A 56 10.77 -1.86 7.86
CA VAL A 56 11.38 -0.65 8.42
C VAL A 56 11.00 -0.47 9.88
N GLU A 57 12.00 -0.26 10.71
CA GLU A 57 11.82 0.00 12.13
C GLU A 57 11.08 1.33 12.36
N GLY A 58 10.20 1.35 13.37
CA GLY A 58 9.38 2.52 13.69
C GLY A 58 8.04 2.54 12.95
N LEU A 59 7.81 1.73 11.92
CA LEU A 59 6.47 1.56 11.36
C LEU A 59 5.68 0.56 12.23
N GLU A 60 4.89 1.10 13.14
CA GLU A 60 4.20 0.30 14.17
C GLU A 60 2.82 -0.18 13.72
N ALA A 61 2.12 0.60 12.91
CA ALA A 61 0.76 0.28 12.50
C ALA A 61 0.42 0.78 11.10
N ILE A 62 -0.35 -0.02 10.35
CA ILE A 62 -0.87 0.38 9.05
C ILE A 62 -2.38 0.11 8.96
N ILE A 63 -3.07 0.97 8.20
CA ILE A 63 -4.47 0.78 7.79
C ILE A 63 -4.54 0.97 6.28
N PRO A 64 -4.15 -0.04 5.48
CA PRO A 64 -4.29 0.00 4.04
C PRO A 64 -5.76 -0.19 3.63
N ILE A 65 -6.30 0.76 2.87
CA ILE A 65 -7.69 0.77 2.42
C ILE A 65 -7.70 0.56 0.91
N ALA A 66 -8.37 -0.49 0.45
CA ALA A 66 -8.42 -0.88 -0.96
C ALA A 66 -7.04 -0.88 -1.64
N PRO A 67 -6.00 -1.49 -1.02
CA PRO A 67 -4.67 -1.48 -1.59
C PRO A 67 -4.57 -2.41 -2.80
N ASN A 68 -3.82 -2.00 -3.80
CA ASN A 68 -3.28 -2.93 -4.79
C ASN A 68 -2.10 -3.69 -4.15
N THR A 69 -2.14 -5.00 -4.18
CA THR A 69 -1.15 -5.87 -3.55
C THR A 69 -0.28 -6.62 -4.54
N SER A 70 -0.65 -6.61 -5.81
CA SER A 70 0.10 -7.18 -6.91
C SER A 70 -0.28 -6.45 -8.20
N TYR A 71 0.68 -5.79 -8.82
CA TYR A 71 0.41 -5.10 -10.08
C TYR A 71 0.10 -6.08 -11.22
N TYR A 72 0.63 -7.30 -11.17
CA TYR A 72 0.23 -8.34 -12.09
C TYR A 72 -1.27 -8.65 -11.99
N HIS A 73 -1.75 -8.99 -10.80
CA HIS A 73 -3.16 -9.30 -10.60
C HIS A 73 -4.09 -8.10 -10.83
N TYR A 74 -3.57 -6.89 -10.74
CA TYR A 74 -4.33 -5.68 -11.03
C TYR A 74 -4.49 -5.45 -12.53
N TYR A 75 -3.48 -5.70 -13.34
CA TYR A 75 -3.48 -5.44 -14.78
C TYR A 75 -3.60 -6.69 -15.66
N ARG A 76 -3.49 -7.88 -15.12
CA ARG A 76 -3.57 -9.13 -15.86
C ARG A 76 -4.67 -10.04 -15.30
N SER A 77 -5.35 -10.75 -16.19
CA SER A 77 -6.34 -11.78 -15.86
C SER A 77 -6.11 -12.96 -16.79
N ASN A 78 -5.48 -14.02 -16.29
CA ASN A 78 -5.12 -15.20 -17.09
C ASN A 78 -4.36 -14.85 -18.39
N GLY A 79 -3.36 -13.96 -18.30
CA GLY A 79 -2.59 -13.47 -19.45
C GLY A 79 -3.26 -12.35 -20.26
N LEU A 80 -4.52 -12.03 -20.01
CA LEU A 80 -5.22 -10.93 -20.65
C LEU A 80 -4.96 -9.62 -19.92
N ILE A 81 -4.74 -8.53 -20.66
CA ILE A 81 -4.69 -7.19 -20.09
C ILE A 81 -6.06 -6.83 -19.57
N ARG A 82 -6.15 -6.53 -18.29
CA ARG A 82 -7.37 -6.02 -17.67
C ARG A 82 -7.47 -4.53 -17.87
N HIS A 83 -8.71 -4.08 -17.78
CA HIS A 83 -9.06 -2.68 -17.81
C HIS A 83 -9.62 -2.29 -16.43
N PRO A 84 -8.78 -1.84 -15.47
CA PRO A 84 -9.23 -1.62 -14.10
C PRO A 84 -10.10 -0.36 -13.92
N GLY A 85 -10.80 0.06 -14.97
CA GLY A 85 -11.84 1.07 -14.91
C GLY A 85 -11.46 2.45 -15.43
N GLY A 86 -10.35 2.58 -16.11
CA GLY A 86 -9.96 3.81 -16.80
C GLY A 86 -10.22 3.70 -18.29
N TYR A 87 -9.17 3.54 -19.05
CA TYR A 87 -9.19 3.37 -20.50
C TYR A 87 -9.13 1.91 -20.90
N MET A 88 -9.76 1.56 -22.00
CA MET A 88 -9.62 0.24 -22.59
C MET A 88 -8.13 0.00 -22.91
N GLY A 89 -7.59 -1.12 -22.42
CA GLY A 89 -6.16 -1.44 -22.56
C GLY A 89 -5.23 -0.63 -21.66
N GLU A 90 -5.75 0.02 -20.62
CA GLU A 90 -4.91 0.62 -19.58
C GLU A 90 -3.97 -0.43 -18.98
N ASP A 91 -2.70 -0.05 -18.78
CA ASP A 91 -1.69 -0.88 -18.18
C ASP A 91 -0.81 -0.06 -17.22
N ILE A 92 0.16 -0.70 -16.58
CA ILE A 92 0.98 -0.06 -15.55
C ILE A 92 1.77 1.16 -16.04
N ASP A 93 2.10 1.23 -17.31
CA ASP A 93 2.79 2.37 -17.91
C ASP A 93 1.89 3.62 -17.95
N VAL A 94 0.59 3.46 -18.12
CA VAL A 94 -0.39 4.56 -18.01
C VAL A 94 -0.46 5.07 -16.57
N LEU A 95 -0.49 4.17 -15.58
CA LEU A 95 -0.42 4.55 -14.18
C LEU A 95 0.90 5.25 -13.84
N TYR A 96 2.01 4.74 -14.36
CA TYR A 96 3.33 5.34 -14.19
C TYR A 96 3.37 6.77 -14.73
N ASP A 97 2.87 6.98 -15.95
CA ASP A 97 2.79 8.28 -16.59
C ASP A 97 1.98 9.28 -15.75
N PHE A 98 0.83 8.85 -15.26
CA PHE A 98 -0.02 9.67 -14.39
C PHE A 98 0.68 10.07 -13.07
N ILE A 99 1.37 9.13 -12.41
CA ILE A 99 2.05 9.38 -11.14
C ILE A 99 3.22 10.34 -11.31
N HIS A 100 4.00 10.20 -12.38
CA HIS A 100 5.18 11.02 -12.65
C HIS A 100 4.90 12.28 -13.46
N SER A 101 3.65 12.58 -13.79
CA SER A 101 3.23 13.75 -14.58
C SER A 101 3.54 15.10 -13.93
N GLY A 102 3.64 15.14 -12.61
CA GLY A 102 3.87 16.36 -11.83
C GLY A 102 5.33 16.79 -11.67
N GLU A 103 6.31 16.06 -12.23
CA GLU A 103 7.74 16.33 -12.06
C GLU A 103 8.42 16.68 -13.39
N PRO A 104 8.31 17.95 -13.82
CA PRO A 104 8.76 18.36 -15.17
C PRO A 104 10.24 18.12 -15.44
N MET A 105 11.10 18.29 -14.42
CA MET A 105 12.56 18.18 -14.60
C MET A 105 13.02 16.75 -14.88
N GLN A 106 12.27 15.75 -14.40
CA GLN A 106 12.60 14.35 -14.61
C GLN A 106 11.73 13.68 -15.66
N ARG A 107 10.73 14.38 -16.18
CA ARG A 107 9.74 13.85 -17.11
C ARG A 107 10.38 13.19 -18.33
N GLU A 108 11.29 13.88 -19.00
CA GLU A 108 11.96 13.35 -20.19
C GLU A 108 12.75 12.06 -19.88
N TYR A 109 13.47 12.03 -18.76
CA TYR A 109 14.19 10.85 -18.32
C TYR A 109 13.23 9.68 -18.01
N CYS A 110 12.17 9.96 -17.25
CA CYS A 110 11.19 8.97 -16.87
C CYS A 110 10.45 8.37 -18.07
N ASP A 111 10.02 9.25 -18.99
CA ASP A 111 9.33 8.80 -20.21
C ASP A 111 10.25 7.93 -21.06
N THR A 112 11.44 8.42 -21.38
CA THR A 112 12.35 7.73 -22.33
C THR A 112 12.97 6.46 -21.78
N ASN A 113 13.44 6.48 -20.51
CA ASN A 113 14.24 5.37 -19.98
C ASN A 113 13.41 4.37 -19.19
N ILE A 114 12.32 4.81 -18.53
CA ILE A 114 11.53 3.94 -17.69
C ILE A 114 10.27 3.48 -18.43
N ARG A 115 9.40 4.42 -18.86
CA ARG A 115 8.13 4.03 -19.51
C ARG A 115 8.35 3.39 -20.89
N ASP A 116 9.04 4.10 -21.79
CA ASP A 116 9.13 3.73 -23.20
C ASP A 116 10.19 2.66 -23.47
N LYS A 117 11.09 2.41 -22.51
CA LYS A 117 12.13 1.41 -22.60
C LYS A 117 11.93 0.28 -21.58
N GLU A 118 12.26 0.51 -20.30
CA GLU A 118 12.25 -0.55 -19.28
C GLU A 118 10.87 -1.22 -19.16
N MET A 119 9.81 -0.42 -19.06
CA MET A 119 8.45 -0.97 -18.95
C MET A 119 8.03 -1.65 -20.26
N ALA A 120 8.21 -0.98 -21.39
CA ALA A 120 7.81 -1.51 -22.69
C ALA A 120 8.48 -2.87 -23.01
N GLU A 121 9.74 -3.04 -22.64
CA GLU A 121 10.50 -4.29 -22.84
C GLU A 121 10.03 -5.42 -21.90
N ASN A 122 9.51 -5.10 -20.70
CA ASN A 122 9.28 -6.09 -19.65
C ASN A 122 7.79 -6.36 -19.32
N LEU A 123 6.88 -5.55 -19.82
CA LEU A 123 5.43 -5.69 -19.57
C LEU A 123 4.86 -6.99 -20.14
N ASP A 124 5.48 -7.52 -21.19
CA ASP A 124 5.01 -8.67 -21.95
C ASP A 124 3.52 -8.61 -22.31
N ARG A 125 3.17 -7.72 -23.23
CA ARG A 125 1.82 -7.61 -23.75
C ARG A 125 1.47 -8.67 -24.81
N ILE A 126 2.43 -9.54 -25.16
CA ILE A 126 2.24 -10.59 -26.17
C ILE A 126 1.71 -11.85 -25.51
N THR A 127 2.38 -12.34 -24.47
CA THR A 127 1.94 -13.54 -23.74
C THR A 127 1.10 -13.22 -22.52
N GLY A 128 1.36 -12.08 -21.87
CA GLY A 128 0.74 -11.66 -20.63
C GLY A 128 1.21 -12.46 -19.42
N ASP A 129 2.33 -13.18 -19.54
CA ASP A 129 2.85 -14.06 -18.50
C ASP A 129 3.42 -13.29 -17.30
N TYR A 130 3.41 -13.96 -16.16
CA TYR A 130 4.07 -13.49 -14.94
C TYR A 130 5.58 -13.68 -15.07
N ASN A 131 6.34 -12.60 -15.02
CA ASN A 131 7.80 -12.58 -15.15
C ASN A 131 8.47 -11.78 -14.01
N ASP A 132 9.78 -11.58 -14.06
CA ASP A 132 10.55 -10.89 -13.02
C ASP A 132 10.12 -9.43 -12.82
N PHE A 133 9.64 -8.74 -13.87
CA PHE A 133 9.10 -7.40 -13.78
C PHE A 133 7.87 -7.36 -12.85
N TRP A 134 6.96 -8.31 -13.03
CA TRP A 134 5.76 -8.43 -12.20
C TRP A 134 6.07 -9.00 -10.81
N PHE A 135 7.03 -9.93 -10.71
CA PHE A 135 7.49 -10.47 -9.43
C PHE A 135 7.97 -9.35 -8.50
N GLY A 136 8.78 -8.42 -8.99
CA GLY A 136 9.27 -7.27 -8.22
C GLY A 136 8.18 -6.24 -7.85
N ARG A 137 6.95 -6.43 -8.33
CA ARG A 137 5.79 -5.56 -8.09
C ARG A 137 4.62 -6.32 -7.45
N ASP A 138 4.92 -7.43 -6.81
CA ASP A 138 3.97 -8.29 -6.11
C ASP A 138 4.36 -8.41 -4.63
N TYR A 139 3.66 -7.67 -3.79
CA TYR A 139 3.95 -7.60 -2.35
C TYR A 139 3.66 -8.89 -1.58
N LEU A 140 2.92 -9.84 -2.18
CA LEU A 140 2.76 -11.19 -1.61
C LEU A 140 4.11 -11.91 -1.45
N ASN A 141 5.07 -11.61 -2.33
CA ASN A 141 6.39 -12.22 -2.29
C ASN A 141 7.28 -11.72 -1.13
N GLU A 142 6.91 -10.58 -0.50
CA GLU A 142 7.77 -9.88 0.45
C GLU A 142 7.15 -9.69 1.83
N LEU A 143 6.20 -10.51 2.22
CA LEU A 143 5.50 -10.39 3.52
C LEU A 143 6.38 -10.78 4.72
N GLY A 144 7.49 -11.47 4.51
CA GLY A 144 8.38 -11.93 5.58
C GLY A 144 8.79 -10.85 6.58
N PRO A 145 9.32 -9.69 6.15
CA PRO A 145 9.76 -8.62 7.04
C PRO A 145 8.64 -7.84 7.74
N LEU A 146 7.40 -7.90 7.26
CA LEU A 146 6.28 -7.11 7.79
C LEU A 146 6.03 -7.40 9.27
N LYS A 147 6.09 -6.37 10.11
CA LYS A 147 5.88 -6.43 11.58
C LYS A 147 4.78 -5.49 12.05
N ALA A 148 4.44 -4.48 11.25
CA ALA A 148 3.45 -3.47 11.61
C ALA A 148 2.07 -4.08 11.87
N ALA A 149 1.42 -3.66 12.94
CA ALA A 149 0.03 -4.01 13.20
C ALA A 149 -0.85 -3.60 12.00
N THR A 150 -1.59 -4.53 11.42
CA THR A 150 -2.29 -4.32 10.15
C THR A 150 -3.81 -4.43 10.32
N LEU A 151 -4.51 -3.34 10.03
CA LEU A 151 -5.97 -3.30 9.87
C LEU A 151 -6.30 -3.14 8.39
N MET A 152 -6.54 -4.25 7.69
CA MET A 152 -6.89 -4.25 6.28
C MET A 152 -8.34 -3.79 6.06
N ALA A 153 -8.60 -2.93 5.08
CA ALA A 153 -9.95 -2.52 4.74
C ALA A 153 -10.23 -2.60 3.23
N HIS A 154 -11.41 -3.12 2.85
CA HIS A 154 -11.81 -3.19 1.45
C HIS A 154 -13.33 -3.27 1.29
N ALA A 155 -13.82 -2.79 0.15
CA ALA A 155 -15.23 -2.91 -0.22
C ALA A 155 -15.44 -4.10 -1.15
N PHE A 156 -16.55 -4.83 -0.97
CA PHE A 156 -16.89 -5.96 -1.84
C PHE A 156 -17.29 -5.56 -3.26
N ASN A 157 -17.79 -4.33 -3.44
CA ASN A 157 -18.18 -3.81 -4.76
C ASN A 157 -17.13 -2.87 -5.35
N ASP A 158 -15.87 -3.04 -4.95
CA ASP A 158 -14.76 -2.30 -5.56
C ASP A 158 -14.49 -2.87 -6.97
N TRP A 159 -14.83 -2.08 -7.97
CA TRP A 159 -14.65 -2.43 -9.38
C TRP A 159 -13.28 -2.04 -9.93
N ASN A 160 -12.53 -1.20 -9.21
CA ASN A 160 -11.20 -0.75 -9.59
C ASN A 160 -10.12 -1.70 -9.03
N VAL A 161 -9.93 -1.71 -7.71
CA VAL A 161 -9.05 -2.68 -7.05
C VAL A 161 -9.91 -3.80 -6.48
N MET A 162 -9.82 -4.97 -7.06
CA MET A 162 -10.65 -6.10 -6.63
C MET A 162 -10.38 -6.45 -5.15
N PRO A 163 -11.42 -6.76 -4.35
CA PRO A 163 -11.26 -7.11 -2.94
C PRO A 163 -10.35 -8.32 -2.71
N GLU A 164 -10.17 -9.15 -3.74
CA GLU A 164 -9.22 -10.25 -3.76
C GLU A 164 -7.81 -9.84 -3.35
N HIS A 165 -7.35 -8.65 -3.71
CA HIS A 165 -6.05 -8.12 -3.29
C HIS A 165 -5.89 -8.10 -1.77
N SER A 166 -6.87 -7.56 -1.05
CA SER A 166 -6.85 -7.53 0.41
C SER A 166 -7.05 -8.91 1.04
N VAL A 167 -7.88 -9.76 0.44
CA VAL A 167 -8.11 -11.12 0.94
C VAL A 167 -6.83 -11.95 0.86
N ARG A 168 -6.13 -11.93 -0.26
CA ARG A 168 -4.86 -12.67 -0.42
C ARG A 168 -3.80 -12.27 0.62
N ILE A 169 -3.60 -10.96 0.84
CA ILE A 169 -2.67 -10.47 1.87
C ILE A 169 -3.13 -10.87 3.27
N TYR A 170 -4.42 -10.69 3.58
CA TYR A 170 -4.97 -11.06 4.87
C TYR A 170 -4.76 -12.56 5.17
N GLU A 171 -5.07 -13.43 4.20
CA GLU A 171 -4.88 -14.87 4.33
C GLU A 171 -3.41 -15.25 4.54
N ALA A 172 -2.50 -14.61 3.83
CA ALA A 172 -1.06 -14.84 4.00
C ALA A 172 -0.54 -14.33 5.37
N LEU A 173 -1.02 -13.17 5.82
CA LEU A 173 -0.59 -12.58 7.10
C LEU A 173 -1.20 -13.28 8.32
N LYS A 174 -2.38 -13.90 8.21
CA LYS A 174 -3.01 -14.59 9.36
C LYS A 174 -2.20 -15.78 9.87
N GLU A 175 -1.36 -16.36 9.01
CA GLU A 175 -0.44 -17.44 9.35
C GLU A 175 0.79 -16.95 10.12
N LYS A 176 1.02 -15.63 10.14
CA LYS A 176 2.16 -15.02 10.83
C LYS A 176 1.89 -14.87 12.31
N LYS A 177 2.51 -15.74 13.12
CA LYS A 177 2.32 -15.74 14.57
C LYS A 177 2.71 -14.42 15.22
N GLY A 178 1.84 -13.90 16.07
CA GLY A 178 2.10 -12.69 16.87
C GLY A 178 1.86 -11.37 16.14
N LEU A 179 1.54 -11.39 14.85
CA LEU A 179 1.19 -10.18 14.12
C LEU A 179 -0.23 -9.72 14.50
N PRO A 180 -0.42 -8.50 15.04
CA PRO A 180 -1.75 -7.93 15.19
C PRO A 180 -2.38 -7.71 13.81
N LEU A 181 -3.46 -8.44 13.55
CA LEU A 181 -4.10 -8.43 12.23
C LEU A 181 -5.62 -8.41 12.39
N GLN A 182 -6.24 -7.42 11.76
CA GLN A 182 -7.70 -7.33 11.62
C GLN A 182 -8.08 -6.93 10.20
N ALA A 183 -9.32 -7.21 9.81
CA ALA A 183 -9.87 -6.82 8.53
C ALA A 183 -11.27 -6.22 8.66
N PHE A 184 -11.57 -5.24 7.82
CA PHE A 184 -12.88 -4.60 7.72
C PHE A 184 -13.35 -4.61 6.26
N PHE A 185 -14.36 -5.43 5.97
CA PHE A 185 -14.98 -5.53 4.66
C PHE A 185 -16.39 -4.93 4.66
N HIS A 186 -16.72 -4.18 3.61
CA HIS A 186 -18.00 -3.51 3.53
C HIS A 186 -18.59 -3.51 2.11
N GLN A 187 -19.84 -3.04 1.95
CA GLN A 187 -20.59 -3.09 0.68
C GLN A 187 -20.43 -1.83 -0.19
N GLY A 188 -19.43 -0.98 0.09
CA GLY A 188 -19.16 0.19 -0.75
C GLY A 188 -18.45 -0.15 -2.05
N GLY A 189 -18.17 0.88 -2.85
CA GLY A 189 -17.30 0.83 -4.02
C GLY A 189 -15.84 1.10 -3.66
N HIS A 190 -15.05 1.61 -4.64
CA HIS A 190 -13.64 1.87 -4.44
C HIS A 190 -13.37 2.84 -3.28
N GLY A 191 -12.64 2.37 -2.26
CA GLY A 191 -12.35 3.11 -1.04
C GLY A 191 -13.24 2.71 0.15
N GLY A 192 -13.54 3.67 1.02
CA GLY A 192 -14.33 3.45 2.22
C GLY A 192 -13.51 2.96 3.40
N PRO A 193 -13.03 3.88 4.26
CA PRO A 193 -12.25 3.52 5.44
C PRO A 193 -13.11 2.76 6.47
N PRO A 194 -12.47 2.02 7.39
CA PRO A 194 -13.14 1.56 8.59
C PRO A 194 -13.75 2.74 9.37
N PRO A 195 -14.71 2.50 10.25
CA PRO A 195 -15.22 3.55 11.12
C PRO A 195 -14.10 4.28 11.85
N MET A 196 -14.14 5.61 11.89
CA MET A 196 -13.10 6.45 12.52
C MET A 196 -12.78 5.99 13.95
N LYS A 197 -13.79 5.55 14.69
CA LYS A 197 -13.61 5.00 16.05
C LYS A 197 -12.68 3.78 16.06
N LEU A 198 -12.79 2.89 15.08
CA LEU A 198 -11.94 1.71 14.97
C LEU A 198 -10.52 2.10 14.58
N MET A 199 -10.37 2.98 13.59
CA MET A 199 -9.05 3.50 13.16
C MET A 199 -8.34 4.21 14.31
N ASN A 200 -9.06 5.06 15.05
CA ASN A 200 -8.50 5.75 16.23
C ASN A 200 -8.04 4.76 17.30
N ARG A 201 -8.86 3.75 17.65
CA ARG A 201 -8.47 2.71 18.62
C ARG A 201 -7.23 1.94 18.15
N TRP A 202 -7.14 1.63 16.82
CA TRP A 202 -6.00 0.93 16.24
C TRP A 202 -4.71 1.71 16.43
N PHE A 203 -4.67 2.95 15.98
CA PHE A 203 -3.49 3.79 16.14
C PHE A 203 -3.19 4.13 17.60
N THR A 204 -4.20 4.39 18.43
CA THR A 204 -4.00 4.64 19.86
C THR A 204 -3.31 3.44 20.55
N ARG A 205 -3.70 2.24 20.21
CA ARG A 205 -3.11 1.02 20.78
C ARG A 205 -1.65 0.85 20.34
N TYR A 206 -1.39 0.94 19.04
CA TYR A 206 -0.09 0.55 18.51
C TYR A 206 0.94 1.69 18.44
N LEU A 207 0.51 2.95 18.36
CA LEU A 207 1.44 4.08 18.40
C LEU A 207 1.71 4.59 19.82
N PHE A 208 0.69 4.59 20.68
CA PHE A 208 0.81 5.12 22.05
C PHE A 208 0.89 4.04 23.13
N GLY A 209 0.68 2.77 22.78
CA GLY A 209 0.69 1.67 23.74
C GLY A 209 -0.50 1.65 24.71
N ILE A 210 -1.52 2.49 24.46
CA ILE A 210 -2.69 2.61 25.36
C ILE A 210 -3.57 1.35 25.20
N GLU A 211 -3.79 0.64 26.27
CA GLU A 211 -4.68 -0.51 26.31
C GLU A 211 -6.14 -0.06 26.17
N ASN A 212 -6.75 -0.40 25.05
CA ASN A 212 -8.13 -0.03 24.72
C ASN A 212 -8.96 -1.24 24.24
N GLY A 213 -8.39 -2.44 24.33
CA GLY A 213 -9.05 -3.69 24.00
C GLY A 213 -9.26 -3.96 22.51
N VAL A 214 -8.67 -3.16 21.60
CA VAL A 214 -8.84 -3.38 20.16
C VAL A 214 -8.30 -4.74 19.69
N GLU A 215 -7.28 -5.25 20.36
CA GLU A 215 -6.71 -6.58 20.12
C GLU A 215 -7.66 -7.75 20.47
N LYS A 216 -8.71 -7.46 21.24
CA LYS A 216 -9.76 -8.43 21.62
C LYS A 216 -10.98 -8.37 20.70
N ASP A 217 -11.04 -7.39 19.82
CA ASP A 217 -12.09 -7.26 18.84
C ASP A 217 -12.06 -8.43 17.83
N PRO A 218 -13.14 -8.69 17.10
CA PRO A 218 -13.15 -9.71 16.04
C PRO A 218 -12.01 -9.50 15.05
N ARG A 219 -11.41 -10.58 14.59
CA ARG A 219 -10.34 -10.53 13.57
C ARG A 219 -10.83 -9.95 12.25
N SER A 220 -12.12 -10.08 11.96
CA SER A 220 -12.70 -9.48 10.76
C SER A 220 -14.12 -9.01 11.01
N TRP A 221 -14.43 -7.84 10.46
CA TRP A 221 -15.80 -7.34 10.32
C TRP A 221 -16.24 -7.47 8.87
N ILE A 222 -17.42 -8.02 8.68
CA ILE A 222 -18.08 -8.10 7.38
C ILE A 222 -19.41 -7.38 7.49
N VAL A 223 -19.48 -6.19 6.88
CA VAL A 223 -20.73 -5.45 6.81
C VAL A 223 -21.62 -6.08 5.74
N ARG A 224 -22.76 -6.61 6.15
CA ARG A 224 -23.72 -7.24 5.24
C ARG A 224 -24.48 -6.20 4.44
N GLU A 225 -24.92 -6.58 3.26
CA GLU A 225 -25.81 -5.77 2.44
C GLU A 225 -27.06 -5.33 3.22
N GLY A 226 -27.52 -4.10 2.98
CA GLY A 226 -28.66 -3.50 3.68
C GLY A 226 -28.43 -3.11 5.16
N LYS A 227 -27.21 -3.30 5.70
CA LYS A 227 -26.84 -2.85 7.04
C LYS A 227 -26.00 -1.57 6.97
N LYS A 228 -26.29 -0.63 7.87
CA LYS A 228 -25.42 0.55 8.05
C LYS A 228 -24.09 0.11 8.69
N ARG A 229 -23.02 0.80 8.31
CA ARG A 229 -21.67 0.63 8.88
C ARG A 229 -21.65 0.91 10.37
#